data_8d5f034cc93ff234bea4dd306e60bf8d
#
_entry.id   8d5f034cc93ff234bea4dd306e60bf8d
#
_cell.length_a   1.000
_cell.length_b   1.000
_cell.length_c   1.000
_cell.angle_alpha   90.00
_cell.angle_beta   90.00
_cell.angle_gamma   90.00
#
_symmetry.space_group_name_H-M   'P 1'
#
loop_
_entity.id
_entity.type
_entity.pdbx_description
1 polymer ?
#
loop_
_entity_poly.entity_id
_entity_poly.type
_entity_poly.pdbx_seq_one_letter_code
_entity_poly.pdbx_strand_id
1 'polypeptide(L)'
;MTISRFTRLGVVWLVVGLAAAAWSAEPPAGEKAASKKADFDKVNGQWKVILGELRDLRTEYRKAPAEKRPAIEQRYSELVQKGSDLQPQVTAAAEALFREDPKGAKEAGDYLLGVLFLRCQSDDFEAALPLAKLLLDGQYEGPLVHGWAGIAAFCTGDFDKAEKDLKLALDNQVFEKMGGEFEKLGPMLLAEIPYYKQAWQKEQQLRSREAKADDLPRVLLKTSKGDIEVELLENEAPNAVANFISLVEKGFYNGTPFNSVLPMFMAQGGDPTGTGKGGPGYTIPCECHKPDFRVHFRGSLSMAHAGRDTGGSQFFLTFRPTRHLDGQHTVFGRVVKGMEVLAKIQRRDPDNPGGPEPDKIVEAKVIRKRNHPYEPKKSAKPQ
;
A
#
# COMPACT_ATOMS: atom_id res chain seq x y z
N MET A 1 -14.31 68.76 -28.94
CA MET A 1 -14.27 69.92 -28.03
C MET A 1 -13.52 69.52 -26.79
N THR A 2 -12.29 69.85 -26.78
CA THR A 2 -11.59 70.91 -26.02
C THR A 2 -11.28 70.47 -24.59
N ILE A 3 -10.02 70.05 -24.29
CA ILE A 3 -8.95 70.85 -23.68
C ILE A 3 -9.22 71.13 -22.19
N SER A 4 -8.36 70.83 -21.22
CA SER A 4 -7.02 71.33 -20.92
C SER A 4 -6.62 70.84 -19.52
N ARG A 5 -5.46 70.23 -19.31
CA ARG A 5 -4.23 70.78 -18.72
C ARG A 5 -4.42 71.63 -17.41
N PHE A 6 -3.79 71.22 -16.30
CA PHE A 6 -2.54 71.80 -15.79
C PHE A 6 -2.19 71.23 -14.39
N THR A 7 -1.03 70.64 -14.31
CA THR A 7 0.04 70.72 -13.32
C THR A 7 -0.14 71.59 -12.07
N ARG A 8 0.23 71.06 -10.89
CA ARG A 8 1.28 71.61 -10.05
C ARG A 8 1.74 70.68 -8.92
N LEU A 9 3.06 70.58 -8.85
CA LEU A 9 3.96 70.11 -7.85
C LEU A 9 3.54 70.47 -6.39
N GLY A 10 3.90 69.55 -5.46
CA GLY A 10 3.91 69.86 -4.04
C GLY A 10 4.51 68.73 -3.22
N VAL A 11 5.85 68.72 -3.15
CA VAL A 11 6.68 68.40 -1.98
C VAL A 11 6.54 67.04 -1.29
N VAL A 12 7.59 66.27 -1.50
CA VAL A 12 8.09 65.07 -0.83
C VAL A 12 8.15 65.28 0.70
N TRP A 13 7.60 64.31 1.44
CA TRP A 13 8.11 63.92 2.74
C TRP A 13 8.38 62.43 2.72
N LEU A 14 9.66 62.09 2.60
CA LEU A 14 10.23 60.77 2.84
C LEU A 14 10.11 60.47 4.35
N VAL A 15 9.15 59.64 4.74
CA VAL A 15 9.22 58.97 6.02
C VAL A 15 9.83 57.59 5.72
N VAL A 16 11.11 57.46 5.95
CA VAL A 16 11.82 56.21 6.04
C VAL A 16 11.36 55.53 7.32
N GLY A 17 10.25 54.76 7.19
CA GLY A 17 9.88 53.79 8.20
C GLY A 17 10.84 52.61 8.05
N LEU A 18 11.89 52.55 8.90
CA LEU A 18 12.61 51.35 9.19
C LEU A 18 11.64 50.32 9.79
N ALA A 19 10.98 49.55 8.94
CA ALA A 19 10.46 48.26 9.35
C ALA A 19 11.67 47.39 9.62
N ALA A 20 12.07 47.31 10.88
CA ALA A 20 12.94 46.25 11.36
C ALA A 20 12.19 44.95 11.07
N ALA A 21 12.54 44.31 9.95
CA ALA A 21 12.28 42.89 9.79
C ALA A 21 13.05 42.22 10.93
N ALA A 22 12.30 41.84 11.96
CA ALA A 22 12.82 40.90 12.92
C ALA A 22 13.10 39.62 12.15
N TRP A 23 14.31 39.48 11.69
CA TRP A 23 14.88 38.22 11.26
C TRP A 23 14.89 37.36 12.52
N SER A 24 13.85 36.56 12.72
CA SER A 24 13.88 35.49 13.72
C SER A 24 15.00 34.56 13.26
N ALA A 25 16.19 34.73 13.84
CA ALA A 25 17.25 33.78 13.67
C ALA A 25 16.68 32.41 14.04
N GLU A 26 16.86 31.43 13.18
CA GLU A 26 16.50 30.06 13.52
C GLU A 26 17.18 29.69 14.86
N PRO A 27 16.47 29.11 15.81
CA PRO A 27 17.07 28.73 17.09
C PRO A 27 18.24 27.78 16.84
N PRO A 28 19.29 27.82 17.68
CA PRO A 28 20.42 26.92 17.56
C PRO A 28 19.97 25.45 17.58
N ALA A 29 20.69 24.57 16.87
CA ALA A 29 20.30 23.15 16.70
C ALA A 29 19.94 22.45 18.02
N GLY A 30 20.64 22.74 19.11
CA GLY A 30 20.33 22.18 20.43
C GLY A 30 18.96 22.60 21.00
N GLU A 31 18.52 23.84 20.76
CA GLU A 31 17.19 24.31 21.19
C GLU A 31 16.08 23.71 20.33
N LYS A 32 16.32 23.54 19.02
CA LYS A 32 15.38 22.85 18.11
C LYS A 32 15.18 21.39 18.54
N ALA A 33 16.26 20.66 18.82
CA ALA A 33 16.20 19.28 19.27
C ALA A 33 15.45 19.16 20.62
N ALA A 34 15.69 20.06 21.57
CA ALA A 34 15.00 20.09 22.87
C ALA A 34 13.49 20.34 22.70
N SER A 35 13.08 21.27 21.83
CA SER A 35 11.68 21.53 21.50
C SER A 35 11.01 20.29 20.86
N LYS A 36 11.66 19.68 19.87
CA LYS A 36 11.15 18.46 19.21
C LYS A 36 11.05 17.28 20.17
N LYS A 37 12.00 17.18 21.11
CA LYS A 37 11.94 16.16 22.15
C LYS A 37 10.73 16.36 23.08
N ALA A 38 10.46 17.58 23.52
CA ALA A 38 9.29 17.87 24.35
C ALA A 38 7.96 17.55 23.62
N ASP A 39 7.86 17.88 22.32
CA ASP A 39 6.71 17.55 21.50
C ASP A 39 6.51 16.02 21.39
N PHE A 40 7.58 15.29 21.11
CA PHE A 40 7.54 13.83 21.04
C PHE A 40 7.20 13.20 22.38
N ASP A 41 7.87 13.60 23.47
CA ASP A 41 7.64 13.05 24.82
C ASP A 41 6.17 13.21 25.25
N LYS A 42 5.54 14.34 24.90
CA LYS A 42 4.13 14.61 25.18
C LYS A 42 3.20 13.61 24.49
N VAL A 43 3.30 13.47 23.16
CA VAL A 43 2.40 12.60 22.39
C VAL A 43 2.72 11.13 22.60
N ASN A 44 4.00 10.77 22.75
CA ASN A 44 4.44 9.42 23.04
C ASN A 44 4.03 8.97 24.45
N GLY A 45 4.01 9.89 25.41
CA GLY A 45 3.45 9.63 26.75
C GLY A 45 1.98 9.21 26.69
N GLN A 46 1.16 9.93 25.93
CA GLN A 46 -0.25 9.57 25.69
C GLN A 46 -0.38 8.21 24.99
N TRP A 47 0.46 7.96 23.99
CA TRP A 47 0.51 6.68 23.27
C TRP A 47 0.81 5.51 24.20
N LYS A 48 1.80 5.64 25.06
CA LYS A 48 2.17 4.61 26.06
C LYS A 48 1.03 4.31 27.04
N VAL A 49 0.28 5.33 27.44
CA VAL A 49 -0.91 5.15 28.31
C VAL A 49 -1.94 4.29 27.58
N ILE A 50 -2.30 4.63 26.31
CA ILE A 50 -3.25 3.85 25.53
C ILE A 50 -2.79 2.40 25.38
N LEU A 51 -1.51 2.16 25.07
CA LEU A 51 -0.98 0.80 24.95
C LEU A 51 -1.04 0.04 26.27
N GLY A 52 -0.81 0.71 27.39
CA GLY A 52 -0.95 0.14 28.73
C GLY A 52 -2.39 -0.31 29.01
N GLU A 53 -3.36 0.58 28.80
CA GLU A 53 -4.79 0.28 28.98
C GLU A 53 -5.28 -0.85 28.07
N LEU A 54 -4.86 -0.88 26.79
CA LEU A 54 -5.20 -1.97 25.86
C LEU A 54 -4.66 -3.32 26.35
N ARG A 55 -3.44 -3.37 26.89
CA ARG A 55 -2.85 -4.58 27.46
C ARG A 55 -3.62 -5.04 28.69
N ASP A 56 -4.01 -4.11 29.55
CA ASP A 56 -4.76 -4.41 30.77
C ASP A 56 -6.17 -4.94 30.43
N LEU A 57 -6.85 -4.31 29.47
CA LEU A 57 -8.16 -4.82 28.98
C LEU A 57 -8.08 -6.22 28.36
N ARG A 58 -7.01 -6.54 27.63
CA ARG A 58 -6.79 -7.91 27.14
C ARG A 58 -6.65 -8.93 28.28
N THR A 59 -5.98 -8.55 29.34
CA THR A 59 -5.81 -9.38 30.53
C THR A 59 -7.12 -9.55 31.27
N GLU A 60 -7.89 -8.46 31.41
CA GLU A 60 -9.24 -8.46 31.99
C GLU A 60 -10.19 -9.36 31.20
N TYR A 61 -10.22 -9.21 29.86
CA TYR A 61 -11.08 -10.01 28.97
C TYR A 61 -10.87 -11.51 29.12
N ARG A 62 -9.62 -11.97 29.25
CA ARG A 62 -9.30 -13.39 29.42
C ARG A 62 -9.88 -13.97 30.71
N LYS A 63 -10.03 -13.16 31.75
CA LYS A 63 -10.54 -13.56 33.08
C LYS A 63 -12.02 -13.28 33.25
N ALA A 64 -12.63 -12.46 32.37
CA ALA A 64 -13.99 -11.98 32.51
C ALA A 64 -15.01 -13.07 32.16
N PRO A 65 -16.10 -13.20 32.93
CA PRO A 65 -17.24 -14.02 32.56
C PRO A 65 -17.93 -13.44 31.30
N ALA A 66 -18.69 -14.29 30.60
CA ALA A 66 -19.26 -13.98 29.29
C ALA A 66 -20.09 -12.67 29.28
N GLU A 67 -20.84 -12.41 30.36
CA GLU A 67 -21.75 -11.27 30.45
C GLU A 67 -20.99 -9.93 30.52
N LYS A 68 -19.73 -9.92 30.99
CA LYS A 68 -18.88 -8.71 31.09
C LYS A 68 -18.04 -8.42 29.85
N ARG A 69 -17.83 -9.41 28.97
CA ARG A 69 -16.97 -9.27 27.79
C ARG A 69 -17.42 -8.19 26.81
N PRO A 70 -18.72 -8.00 26.51
CA PRO A 70 -19.13 -6.92 25.57
C PRO A 70 -18.72 -5.52 26.02
N ALA A 71 -18.81 -5.22 27.33
CA ALA A 71 -18.37 -3.92 27.84
C ALA A 71 -16.86 -3.71 27.71
N ILE A 72 -16.06 -4.79 27.89
CA ILE A 72 -14.61 -4.74 27.72
C ILE A 72 -14.27 -4.56 26.23
N GLU A 73 -14.95 -5.25 25.33
CA GLU A 73 -14.79 -5.12 23.89
C GLU A 73 -15.10 -3.70 23.41
N GLN A 74 -16.16 -3.09 23.91
CA GLN A 74 -16.49 -1.69 23.60
C GLN A 74 -15.36 -0.75 24.05
N ARG A 75 -14.90 -0.84 25.30
CA ARG A 75 -13.78 -0.02 25.79
C ARG A 75 -12.49 -0.25 25.00
N TYR A 76 -12.24 -1.50 24.64
CA TYR A 76 -11.08 -1.85 23.78
C TYR A 76 -11.19 -1.15 22.43
N SER A 77 -12.35 -1.20 21.78
CA SER A 77 -12.59 -0.55 20.48
C SER A 77 -12.43 0.98 20.55
N GLU A 78 -12.93 1.61 21.63
CA GLU A 78 -12.77 3.06 21.85
C GLU A 78 -11.29 3.46 22.01
N LEU A 79 -10.50 2.65 22.73
CA LEU A 79 -9.06 2.89 22.90
C LEU A 79 -8.28 2.64 21.60
N VAL A 80 -8.66 1.62 20.82
CA VAL A 80 -8.07 1.38 19.49
C VAL A 80 -8.32 2.57 18.59
N GLN A 81 -9.54 3.14 18.60
CA GLN A 81 -9.83 4.33 17.81
C GLN A 81 -9.00 5.53 18.27
N LYS A 82 -8.93 5.80 19.58
CA LYS A 82 -8.07 6.88 20.13
C LYS A 82 -6.61 6.70 19.74
N GLY A 83 -6.12 5.47 19.80
CA GLY A 83 -4.76 5.14 19.34
C GLY A 83 -4.56 5.41 17.86
N SER A 84 -5.50 5.00 17.04
CA SER A 84 -5.48 5.25 15.59
C SER A 84 -5.45 6.75 15.24
N ASP A 85 -6.20 7.58 15.96
CA ASP A 85 -6.24 9.02 15.78
C ASP A 85 -4.96 9.72 16.26
N LEU A 86 -4.31 9.17 17.28
CA LEU A 86 -3.07 9.70 17.87
C LEU A 86 -1.82 9.28 17.08
N GLN A 87 -1.81 8.08 16.49
CA GLN A 87 -0.64 7.48 15.83
C GLN A 87 0.03 8.41 14.79
N PRO A 88 -0.71 9.12 13.90
CA PRO A 88 -0.08 10.03 12.94
C PRO A 88 0.70 11.16 13.63
N GLN A 89 0.20 11.68 14.78
CA GLN A 89 0.84 12.75 15.54
C GLN A 89 2.13 12.24 16.20
N VAL A 90 2.10 11.05 16.80
CA VAL A 90 3.29 10.43 17.39
C VAL A 90 4.33 10.17 16.31
N THR A 91 3.91 9.65 15.13
CA THR A 91 4.81 9.38 14.02
C THR A 91 5.47 10.65 13.50
N ALA A 92 4.70 11.71 13.28
CA ALA A 92 5.23 12.99 12.83
C ALA A 92 6.21 13.62 13.84
N ALA A 93 5.90 13.55 15.14
CA ALA A 93 6.78 14.05 16.19
C ALA A 93 8.08 13.22 16.30
N ALA A 94 7.97 11.88 16.18
CA ALA A 94 9.12 10.99 16.16
C ALA A 94 10.04 11.26 14.96
N GLU A 95 9.48 11.41 13.76
CA GLU A 95 10.24 11.77 12.56
C GLU A 95 10.94 13.12 12.71
N ALA A 96 10.23 14.13 13.23
CA ALA A 96 10.78 15.47 13.41
C ALA A 96 11.95 15.47 14.41
N LEU A 97 11.83 14.74 15.51
CA LEU A 97 12.90 14.60 16.50
C LEU A 97 14.07 13.80 15.93
N PHE A 98 13.80 12.66 15.29
CA PHE A 98 14.84 11.79 14.76
C PHE A 98 15.64 12.46 13.62
N ARG A 99 15.02 13.31 12.79
CA ARG A 99 15.72 14.10 11.76
C ARG A 99 16.68 15.13 12.38
N GLU A 100 16.32 15.73 13.50
CA GLU A 100 17.12 16.76 14.17
C GLU A 100 18.28 16.17 14.97
N ASP A 101 18.03 15.07 15.71
CA ASP A 101 19.02 14.41 16.55
C ASP A 101 18.93 12.87 16.47
N PRO A 102 19.40 12.26 15.36
CA PRO A 102 19.30 10.81 15.16
C PRO A 102 20.00 10.00 16.27
N LYS A 103 21.10 10.51 16.82
CA LYS A 103 21.89 9.81 17.86
C LYS A 103 21.28 9.92 19.24
N GLY A 104 20.72 11.07 19.61
CA GLY A 104 20.08 11.29 20.90
C GLY A 104 18.63 10.81 20.95
N ALA A 105 17.97 10.64 19.80
CA ALA A 105 16.55 10.30 19.71
C ALA A 105 16.29 8.78 19.62
N LYS A 106 16.99 7.97 20.43
CA LYS A 106 16.86 6.50 20.37
C LYS A 106 15.40 6.04 20.50
N GLU A 107 14.64 6.59 21.43
CA GLU A 107 13.23 6.18 21.65
C GLU A 107 12.33 6.52 20.45
N ALA A 108 12.56 7.65 19.78
CA ALA A 108 11.87 7.96 18.55
C ALA A 108 12.25 6.99 17.41
N GLY A 109 13.54 6.61 17.32
CA GLY A 109 14.01 5.58 16.39
C GLY A 109 13.38 4.22 16.66
N ASP A 110 13.29 3.79 17.92
CA ASP A 110 12.62 2.54 18.31
C ASP A 110 11.13 2.54 17.91
N TYR A 111 10.44 3.67 18.13
CA TYR A 111 9.05 3.85 17.72
C TYR A 111 8.90 3.79 16.20
N LEU A 112 9.75 4.50 15.44
CA LEU A 112 9.73 4.50 13.97
C LEU A 112 10.03 3.12 13.38
N LEU A 113 10.93 2.35 13.99
CA LEU A 113 11.16 0.95 13.61
C LEU A 113 9.90 0.10 13.82
N GLY A 114 9.17 0.31 14.92
CA GLY A 114 7.88 -0.33 15.15
C GLY A 114 6.83 0.04 14.10
N VAL A 115 6.77 1.31 13.68
CA VAL A 115 5.89 1.76 12.60
C VAL A 115 6.30 1.16 11.25
N LEU A 116 7.60 1.11 10.94
CA LEU A 116 8.13 0.46 9.74
C LEU A 116 7.70 -1.01 9.66
N PHE A 117 7.84 -1.75 10.76
CA PHE A 117 7.37 -3.13 10.87
C PHE A 117 5.87 -3.25 10.57
N LEU A 118 5.03 -2.44 11.21
CA LEU A 118 3.57 -2.46 11.02
C LEU A 118 3.19 -2.12 9.57
N ARG A 119 3.86 -1.17 8.93
CA ARG A 119 3.65 -0.83 7.52
C ARG A 119 3.98 -2.01 6.61
N CYS A 120 5.11 -2.68 6.82
CA CYS A 120 5.47 -3.87 6.06
C CYS A 120 4.47 -5.02 6.28
N GLN A 121 4.03 -5.26 7.52
CA GLN A 121 3.02 -6.29 7.82
C GLN A 121 1.64 -6.01 7.20
N SER A 122 1.31 -4.74 7.00
CA SER A 122 0.06 -4.34 6.33
C SER A 122 0.22 -4.16 4.82
N ASP A 123 1.34 -4.57 4.24
CA ASP A 123 1.65 -4.41 2.81
C ASP A 123 1.65 -2.95 2.32
N ASP A 124 1.84 -1.99 3.23
CA ASP A 124 1.92 -0.55 2.95
C ASP A 124 3.38 -0.13 2.72
N PHE A 125 3.99 -0.71 1.68
CA PHE A 125 5.43 -0.57 1.42
C PHE A 125 5.80 0.84 0.95
N GLU A 126 4.89 1.53 0.26
CA GLU A 126 5.09 2.91 -0.18
C GLU A 126 5.25 3.86 1.03
N ALA A 127 4.51 3.62 2.11
CA ALA A 127 4.66 4.38 3.35
C ALA A 127 5.82 3.84 4.23
N ALA A 128 6.23 2.59 4.06
CA ALA A 128 7.36 2.00 4.78
C ALA A 128 8.72 2.55 4.30
N LEU A 129 8.89 2.75 3.00
CA LEU A 129 10.17 3.17 2.41
C LEU A 129 10.73 4.49 2.94
N PRO A 130 9.94 5.59 3.08
CA PRO A 130 10.45 6.84 3.66
C PRO A 130 10.95 6.66 5.10
N LEU A 131 10.27 5.83 5.90
CA LEU A 131 10.68 5.54 7.27
C LEU A 131 11.98 4.73 7.31
N ALA A 132 12.08 3.70 6.47
CA ALA A 132 13.30 2.92 6.34
C ALA A 132 14.49 3.80 5.93
N LYS A 133 14.27 4.69 4.93
CA LYS A 133 15.30 5.64 4.49
C LYS A 133 15.72 6.57 5.63
N LEU A 134 14.77 7.13 6.38
CA LEU A 134 15.04 8.02 7.50
C LEU A 134 15.90 7.34 8.56
N LEU A 135 15.56 6.11 8.95
CA LEU A 135 16.31 5.34 9.95
C LEU A 135 17.73 5.01 9.45
N LEU A 136 17.88 4.61 8.18
CA LEU A 136 19.18 4.29 7.59
C LEU A 136 20.08 5.53 7.43
N ASP A 137 19.51 6.66 6.96
CA ASP A 137 20.25 7.93 6.83
C ASP A 137 20.72 8.45 8.20
N GLY A 138 19.90 8.28 9.22
CA GLY A 138 20.22 8.62 10.61
C GLY A 138 21.14 7.62 11.31
N GLN A 139 21.60 6.58 10.61
CA GLN A 139 22.47 5.52 11.17
C GLN A 139 21.87 4.87 12.43
N TYR A 140 20.55 4.64 12.42
CA TYR A 140 19.89 3.96 13.53
C TYR A 140 20.47 2.54 13.70
N GLU A 141 20.94 2.23 14.90
CA GLU A 141 21.70 1.00 15.20
C GLU A 141 20.85 -0.28 15.28
N GLY A 142 19.65 -0.28 14.73
CA GLY A 142 18.78 -1.45 14.69
C GLY A 142 19.03 -2.31 13.46
N PRO A 143 19.56 -3.53 13.57
CA PRO A 143 19.83 -4.39 12.41
C PRO A 143 18.55 -4.75 11.64
N LEU A 144 17.37 -4.72 12.28
CA LEU A 144 16.08 -5.02 11.67
C LEU A 144 15.68 -4.04 10.54
N VAL A 145 16.24 -2.83 10.54
CA VAL A 145 15.92 -1.82 9.51
C VAL A 145 16.28 -2.33 8.12
N HIS A 146 17.44 -2.95 7.94
CA HIS A 146 17.85 -3.49 6.64
C HIS A 146 16.92 -4.62 6.15
N GLY A 147 16.44 -5.47 7.04
CA GLY A 147 15.47 -6.52 6.68
C GLY A 147 14.18 -5.93 6.12
N TRP A 148 13.56 -5.00 6.85
CA TRP A 148 12.32 -4.35 6.43
C TRP A 148 12.51 -3.43 5.22
N ALA A 149 13.62 -2.69 5.16
CA ALA A 149 13.96 -1.84 4.02
C ALA A 149 14.12 -2.67 2.74
N GLY A 150 14.81 -3.80 2.82
CA GLY A 150 15.01 -4.70 1.69
C GLY A 150 13.72 -5.35 1.21
N ILE A 151 12.84 -5.81 2.13
CA ILE A 151 11.53 -6.34 1.79
C ILE A 151 10.66 -5.25 1.10
N ALA A 152 10.59 -4.05 1.68
CA ALA A 152 9.83 -2.96 1.10
C ALA A 152 10.35 -2.55 -0.28
N ALA A 153 11.66 -2.45 -0.46
CA ALA A 153 12.30 -2.14 -1.74
C ALA A 153 12.00 -3.21 -2.79
N PHE A 154 12.08 -4.50 -2.43
CA PHE A 154 11.71 -5.60 -3.34
C PHE A 154 10.25 -5.49 -3.79
N CYS A 155 9.34 -5.28 -2.85
CA CYS A 155 7.91 -5.18 -3.15
C CYS A 155 7.59 -4.01 -4.06
N THR A 156 8.31 -2.89 -3.94
CA THR A 156 8.07 -1.67 -4.75
C THR A 156 8.88 -1.61 -6.05
N GLY A 157 9.71 -2.63 -6.33
CA GLY A 157 10.44 -2.75 -7.60
C GLY A 157 11.83 -2.08 -7.61
N ASP A 158 12.33 -1.62 -6.47
CA ASP A 158 13.73 -1.18 -6.33
C ASP A 158 14.62 -2.39 -5.98
N PHE A 159 14.86 -3.23 -6.99
CA PHE A 159 15.57 -4.50 -6.80
C PHE A 159 17.07 -4.31 -6.49
N ASP A 160 17.68 -3.19 -6.86
CA ASP A 160 19.08 -2.91 -6.52
C ASP A 160 19.23 -2.59 -5.04
N LYS A 161 18.34 -1.71 -4.52
CA LYS A 161 18.27 -1.43 -3.09
C LYS A 161 17.88 -2.67 -2.29
N ALA A 162 16.90 -3.43 -2.77
CA ALA A 162 16.48 -4.68 -2.15
C ALA A 162 17.64 -5.66 -1.99
N GLU A 163 18.43 -5.88 -3.06
CA GLU A 163 19.58 -6.77 -3.01
C GLU A 163 20.59 -6.34 -1.95
N LYS A 164 20.93 -5.05 -1.92
CA LYS A 164 21.87 -4.50 -0.95
C LYS A 164 21.39 -4.71 0.49
N ASP A 165 20.16 -4.32 0.79
CA ASP A 165 19.64 -4.34 2.15
C ASP A 165 19.35 -5.78 2.63
N LEU A 166 18.83 -6.66 1.75
CA LEU A 166 18.58 -8.06 2.09
C LEU A 166 19.89 -8.84 2.31
N LYS A 167 20.95 -8.56 1.54
CA LYS A 167 22.28 -9.14 1.79
C LYS A 167 22.82 -8.73 3.14
N LEU A 168 22.78 -7.43 3.45
CA LEU A 168 23.20 -6.92 4.77
C LEU A 168 22.41 -7.56 5.92
N ALA A 169 21.08 -7.71 5.72
CA ALA A 169 20.23 -8.37 6.70
C ALA A 169 20.59 -9.86 6.89
N LEU A 170 20.90 -10.57 5.81
CA LEU A 170 21.30 -11.98 5.85
C LEU A 170 22.64 -12.14 6.57
N ASP A 171 23.65 -11.34 6.20
CA ASP A 171 24.99 -11.39 6.77
C ASP A 171 24.99 -11.10 8.29
N ASN A 172 24.01 -10.34 8.78
CA ASN A 172 23.84 -9.99 10.19
C ASN A 172 22.77 -10.84 10.91
N GLN A 173 22.33 -11.95 10.32
CA GLN A 173 21.34 -12.89 10.90
C GLN A 173 20.04 -12.17 11.35
N VAL A 174 19.62 -11.15 10.58
CA VAL A 174 18.44 -10.32 10.90
C VAL A 174 17.15 -11.11 10.77
N PHE A 175 17.06 -11.98 9.76
CA PHE A 175 15.85 -12.73 9.48
C PHE A 175 15.49 -13.72 10.58
N GLU A 176 16.46 -14.33 11.24
CA GLU A 176 16.26 -15.17 12.43
C GLU A 176 15.59 -14.38 13.57
N LYS A 177 15.97 -13.09 13.72
CA LYS A 177 15.41 -12.18 14.74
C LYS A 177 14.02 -11.66 14.36
N MET A 178 13.70 -11.58 13.05
CA MET A 178 12.38 -11.21 12.57
C MET A 178 11.33 -12.29 12.88
N GLY A 179 11.76 -13.56 12.86
CA GLY A 179 10.94 -14.71 13.22
C GLY A 179 9.78 -14.99 12.28
N GLY A 180 9.05 -16.09 12.53
CA GLY A 180 7.86 -16.46 11.80
C GLY A 180 8.09 -16.64 10.30
N GLU A 181 7.15 -16.17 9.49
CA GLU A 181 7.24 -16.25 8.02
C GLU A 181 8.35 -15.39 7.42
N PHE A 182 8.75 -14.31 8.12
CA PHE A 182 9.78 -13.38 7.63
C PHE A 182 11.19 -13.99 7.67
N GLU A 183 11.44 -14.97 8.54
CA GLU A 183 12.70 -15.72 8.57
C GLU A 183 13.03 -16.34 7.22
N LYS A 184 12.03 -16.91 6.55
CA LYS A 184 12.17 -17.56 5.24
C LYS A 184 11.98 -16.58 4.08
N LEU A 185 11.14 -15.56 4.27
CA LEU A 185 10.77 -14.63 3.21
C LEU A 185 11.99 -13.85 2.69
N GLY A 186 12.78 -13.25 3.56
CA GLY A 186 13.94 -12.43 3.15
C GLY A 186 14.93 -13.19 2.25
N PRO A 187 15.44 -14.36 2.67
CA PRO A 187 16.31 -15.19 1.82
C PRO A 187 15.65 -15.61 0.51
N MET A 188 14.35 -15.94 0.51
CA MET A 188 13.60 -16.28 -0.69
C MET A 188 13.54 -15.09 -1.67
N LEU A 189 13.21 -13.89 -1.19
CA LEU A 189 13.17 -12.69 -2.02
C LEU A 189 14.55 -12.37 -2.60
N LEU A 190 15.61 -12.50 -1.81
CA LEU A 190 16.98 -12.31 -2.27
C LEU A 190 17.33 -13.25 -3.43
N ALA A 191 16.93 -14.52 -3.35
CA ALA A 191 17.15 -15.51 -4.41
C ALA A 191 16.37 -15.20 -5.70
N GLU A 192 15.25 -14.48 -5.61
CA GLU A 192 14.42 -14.10 -6.77
C GLU A 192 14.87 -12.80 -7.45
N ILE A 193 15.72 -12.00 -6.83
CA ILE A 193 16.16 -10.69 -7.36
C ILE A 193 16.75 -10.78 -8.78
N PRO A 194 17.64 -11.73 -9.13
CA PRO A 194 18.18 -11.79 -10.50
C PRO A 194 17.10 -11.92 -11.56
N TYR A 195 16.07 -12.74 -11.30
CA TYR A 195 14.92 -12.88 -12.18
C TYR A 195 14.15 -11.56 -12.31
N TYR A 196 13.82 -10.93 -11.18
CA TYR A 196 13.04 -9.71 -11.19
C TYR A 196 13.77 -8.50 -11.77
N LYS A 197 15.08 -8.37 -11.62
CA LYS A 197 15.87 -7.34 -12.29
C LYS A 197 15.71 -7.41 -13.81
N GLN A 198 15.82 -8.62 -14.38
CA GLN A 198 15.64 -8.83 -15.81
C GLN A 198 14.17 -8.57 -16.25
N ALA A 199 13.21 -9.12 -15.53
CA ALA A 199 11.79 -8.94 -15.81
C ALA A 199 11.37 -7.46 -15.70
N TRP A 200 11.90 -6.73 -14.73
CA TRP A 200 11.60 -5.32 -14.50
C TRP A 200 12.11 -4.41 -15.61
N GLN A 201 13.27 -4.69 -16.16
CA GLN A 201 13.77 -3.94 -17.32
C GLN A 201 12.81 -4.04 -18.51
N LYS A 202 12.30 -5.25 -18.81
CA LYS A 202 11.27 -5.45 -19.85
C LYS A 202 9.98 -4.72 -19.50
N GLU A 203 9.53 -4.85 -18.26
CA GLU A 203 8.31 -4.20 -17.75
C GLU A 203 8.38 -2.67 -17.86
N GLN A 204 9.49 -2.06 -17.49
CA GLN A 204 9.68 -0.61 -17.62
C GLN A 204 9.62 -0.12 -19.08
N GLN A 205 10.16 -0.89 -20.01
CA GLN A 205 10.05 -0.58 -21.44
C GLN A 205 8.60 -0.65 -21.93
N LEU A 206 7.85 -1.66 -21.47
CA LEU A 206 6.43 -1.79 -21.76
C LEU A 206 5.65 -0.60 -21.18
N ARG A 207 5.82 -0.29 -19.93
CA ARG A 207 5.17 0.86 -19.24
C ARG A 207 5.50 2.20 -19.91
N SER A 208 6.74 2.38 -20.36
CA SER A 208 7.12 3.60 -21.09
C SER A 208 6.41 3.73 -22.44
N ARG A 209 6.22 2.63 -23.18
CA ARG A 209 5.44 2.62 -24.44
C ARG A 209 3.97 2.87 -24.19
N GLU A 210 3.38 2.22 -23.19
CA GLU A 210 1.99 2.37 -22.78
C GLU A 210 1.69 3.80 -22.32
N ALA A 211 2.58 4.40 -21.54
CA ALA A 211 2.46 5.79 -21.10
C ALA A 211 2.50 6.80 -22.27
N LYS A 212 3.28 6.51 -23.33
CA LYS A 212 3.32 7.35 -24.53
C LYS A 212 2.07 7.20 -25.39
N ALA A 213 1.52 5.98 -25.49
CA ALA A 213 0.30 5.72 -26.24
C ALA A 213 -0.93 6.28 -25.50
N ASP A 214 -0.92 6.21 -24.18
CA ASP A 214 -1.99 6.64 -23.25
C ASP A 214 -3.39 6.24 -23.70
N ASP A 215 -3.55 5.02 -24.21
CA ASP A 215 -4.78 4.52 -24.78
C ASP A 215 -5.34 3.26 -24.09
N LEU A 216 -4.63 2.70 -23.13
CA LEU A 216 -5.06 1.52 -22.39
C LEU A 216 -6.34 1.79 -21.59
N PRO A 217 -7.30 0.84 -21.59
CA PRO A 217 -8.51 0.97 -20.81
C PRO A 217 -8.25 1.12 -19.32
N ARG A 218 -9.14 1.82 -18.61
CA ARG A 218 -9.06 2.00 -17.16
C ARG A 218 -10.41 1.77 -16.50
N VAL A 219 -10.34 1.16 -15.33
CA VAL A 219 -11.50 0.91 -14.46
C VAL A 219 -11.25 1.48 -13.09
N LEU A 220 -12.25 2.15 -12.54
CA LEU A 220 -12.30 2.60 -11.16
C LEU A 220 -13.07 1.58 -10.34
N LEU A 221 -12.43 1.00 -9.33
CA LEU A 221 -13.03 0.17 -8.30
C LEU A 221 -13.22 1.02 -7.05
N LYS A 222 -14.45 1.46 -6.77
CA LYS A 222 -14.79 2.11 -5.51
C LYS A 222 -14.99 1.03 -4.46
N THR A 223 -14.12 0.98 -3.50
CA THR A 223 -14.17 0.00 -2.41
C THR A 223 -14.69 0.61 -1.11
N SER A 224 -15.02 -0.20 -0.13
CA SER A 224 -15.34 0.24 1.23
C SER A 224 -14.17 0.94 1.96
N LYS A 225 -12.94 0.87 1.40
CA LYS A 225 -11.72 1.49 1.95
C LYS A 225 -11.21 2.69 1.14
N GLY A 226 -11.84 2.98 0.00
CA GLY A 226 -11.46 4.04 -0.93
C GLY A 226 -11.40 3.54 -2.37
N ASP A 227 -10.88 4.37 -3.24
CA ASP A 227 -10.87 4.16 -4.68
C ASP A 227 -9.55 3.52 -5.15
N ILE A 228 -9.66 2.50 -6.02
CA ILE A 228 -8.52 1.86 -6.69
C ILE A 228 -8.73 2.02 -8.20
N GLU A 229 -7.81 2.68 -8.89
CA GLU A 229 -7.81 2.78 -10.35
C GLU A 229 -6.88 1.72 -10.93
N VAL A 230 -7.41 0.90 -11.84
CA VAL A 230 -6.64 -0.12 -12.55
C VAL A 230 -6.57 0.21 -14.03
N GLU A 231 -5.39 0.04 -14.62
CA GLU A 231 -5.16 0.12 -16.06
C GLU A 231 -5.07 -1.30 -16.63
N LEU A 232 -5.74 -1.55 -17.76
CA LEU A 232 -5.91 -2.89 -18.29
C LEU A 232 -4.98 -3.14 -19.49
N LEU A 233 -4.27 -4.25 -19.46
CA LEU A 233 -3.21 -4.62 -20.40
C LEU A 233 -3.80 -5.34 -21.63
N GLU A 234 -4.60 -4.60 -22.40
CA GLU A 234 -5.37 -5.14 -23.50
C GLU A 234 -4.51 -5.72 -24.63
N ASN A 235 -3.30 -5.23 -24.81
CA ASN A 235 -2.41 -5.72 -25.86
C ASN A 235 -1.97 -7.18 -25.62
N GLU A 236 -1.68 -7.55 -24.38
CA GLU A 236 -1.19 -8.87 -23.98
C GLU A 236 -2.33 -9.83 -23.58
N ALA A 237 -3.39 -9.29 -22.96
CA ALA A 237 -4.52 -10.09 -22.45
C ALA A 237 -5.88 -9.57 -22.94
N PRO A 238 -6.11 -9.45 -24.27
CA PRO A 238 -7.32 -8.85 -24.83
C PRO A 238 -8.60 -9.54 -24.41
N ASN A 239 -8.59 -10.85 -24.23
CA ASN A 239 -9.81 -11.58 -23.86
C ASN A 239 -10.16 -11.42 -22.37
N ALA A 240 -9.17 -11.45 -21.49
CA ALA A 240 -9.37 -11.20 -20.08
C ALA A 240 -9.83 -9.76 -19.83
N VAL A 241 -9.27 -8.79 -20.57
CA VAL A 241 -9.70 -7.38 -20.54
C VAL A 241 -11.13 -7.22 -21.04
N ALA A 242 -11.48 -7.85 -22.20
CA ALA A 242 -12.83 -7.81 -22.70
C ALA A 242 -13.85 -8.41 -21.72
N ASN A 243 -13.49 -9.51 -21.07
CA ASN A 243 -14.31 -10.13 -20.05
C ASN A 243 -14.53 -9.20 -18.86
N PHE A 244 -13.44 -8.62 -18.32
CA PHE A 244 -13.51 -7.75 -17.17
C PHE A 244 -14.34 -6.49 -17.44
N ILE A 245 -14.12 -5.81 -18.57
CA ILE A 245 -14.88 -4.62 -18.98
C ILE A 245 -16.36 -4.97 -19.18
N SER A 246 -16.68 -6.07 -19.88
CA SER A 246 -18.06 -6.51 -20.09
C SER A 246 -18.80 -6.77 -18.77
N LEU A 247 -18.12 -7.35 -17.78
CA LEU A 247 -18.69 -7.58 -16.45
C LEU A 247 -18.84 -6.29 -15.65
N VAL A 248 -17.88 -5.36 -15.73
CA VAL A 248 -17.97 -4.02 -15.10
C VAL A 248 -19.17 -3.25 -15.66
N GLU A 249 -19.34 -3.20 -17.01
CA GLU A 249 -20.44 -2.49 -17.66
C GLU A 249 -21.82 -3.07 -17.30
N LYS A 250 -21.88 -4.35 -16.96
CA LYS A 250 -23.11 -5.03 -16.46
C LYS A 250 -23.35 -4.83 -14.98
N GLY A 251 -22.46 -4.09 -14.28
CA GLY A 251 -22.54 -3.91 -12.82
C GLY A 251 -22.28 -5.19 -12.02
N PHE A 252 -21.69 -6.23 -12.64
CA PHE A 252 -21.50 -7.55 -12.02
C PHE A 252 -20.67 -7.50 -10.73
N TYR A 253 -19.69 -6.59 -10.66
CA TYR A 253 -18.80 -6.47 -9.52
C TYR A 253 -19.37 -5.64 -8.35
N ASN A 254 -20.49 -4.93 -8.55
CA ASN A 254 -21.07 -4.06 -7.55
C ASN A 254 -21.56 -4.89 -6.34
N GLY A 255 -21.09 -4.55 -5.16
CA GLY A 255 -21.39 -5.26 -3.92
C GLY A 255 -20.58 -6.54 -3.69
N THR A 256 -19.71 -6.96 -4.63
CA THR A 256 -18.92 -8.19 -4.44
C THR A 256 -17.82 -8.01 -3.40
N PRO A 257 -17.62 -9.01 -2.49
CA PRO A 257 -16.62 -8.93 -1.45
C PRO A 257 -15.21 -9.29 -1.95
N PHE A 258 -14.21 -8.84 -1.21
CA PHE A 258 -12.88 -9.43 -1.22
C PHE A 258 -12.91 -10.67 -0.30
N ASN A 259 -13.09 -11.83 -0.88
CA ASN A 259 -13.33 -13.08 -0.15
C ASN A 259 -12.07 -13.76 0.40
N SER A 260 -10.89 -13.41 -0.14
CA SER A 260 -9.58 -13.89 0.34
C SER A 260 -8.59 -12.73 0.28
N VAL A 261 -8.00 -12.37 1.41
CA VAL A 261 -7.01 -11.27 1.52
C VAL A 261 -5.87 -11.74 2.40
N LEU A 262 -4.84 -12.28 1.78
CA LEU A 262 -3.70 -12.88 2.46
C LEU A 262 -2.52 -11.90 2.49
N PRO A 263 -2.01 -11.55 3.69
CA PRO A 263 -0.88 -10.63 3.81
C PRO A 263 0.32 -11.15 3.03
N MET A 264 1.15 -10.27 2.55
CA MET A 264 2.34 -10.58 1.75
C MET A 264 2.06 -11.44 0.51
N PHE A 265 0.80 -11.48 0.04
CA PHE A 265 0.42 -12.25 -1.14
C PHE A 265 -0.56 -11.47 -2.04
N MET A 266 -1.87 -11.50 -1.75
CA MET A 266 -2.87 -10.88 -2.65
C MET A 266 -4.20 -10.60 -1.96
N ALA A 267 -5.04 -9.76 -2.60
CA ALA A 267 -6.45 -9.57 -2.32
C ALA A 267 -7.28 -10.10 -3.49
N GLN A 268 -8.10 -11.13 -3.26
CA GLN A 268 -8.97 -11.75 -4.26
C GLN A 268 -10.42 -11.33 -4.06
N GLY A 269 -11.08 -10.99 -5.15
CA GLY A 269 -12.49 -10.62 -5.20
C GLY A 269 -13.13 -11.04 -6.53
N GLY A 270 -14.34 -10.49 -6.80
CA GLY A 270 -15.07 -10.75 -8.05
C GLY A 270 -15.94 -12.00 -8.03
N ASP A 271 -16.13 -12.59 -6.85
CA ASP A 271 -17.14 -13.64 -6.62
C ASP A 271 -18.41 -13.01 -6.04
N PRO A 272 -19.55 -13.04 -6.76
CA PRO A 272 -20.80 -12.46 -6.26
C PRO A 272 -21.37 -13.22 -5.04
N THR A 273 -20.96 -14.45 -4.81
CA THR A 273 -21.41 -15.26 -3.67
C THR A 273 -20.53 -15.09 -2.44
N GLY A 274 -19.31 -14.54 -2.60
CA GLY A 274 -18.32 -14.38 -1.53
C GLY A 274 -17.72 -15.69 -1.00
N THR A 275 -18.01 -16.82 -1.62
CA THR A 275 -17.59 -18.18 -1.18
C THR A 275 -16.28 -18.64 -1.79
N GLY A 276 -15.75 -17.90 -2.78
CA GLY A 276 -14.61 -18.30 -3.63
C GLY A 276 -15.00 -19.27 -4.76
N LYS A 277 -16.28 -19.65 -4.90
CA LYS A 277 -16.77 -20.62 -5.90
C LYS A 277 -17.73 -20.01 -6.93
N GLY A 278 -18.18 -18.77 -6.74
CA GLY A 278 -19.08 -18.07 -7.64
C GLY A 278 -18.37 -17.52 -8.87
N GLY A 279 -19.17 -17.19 -9.90
CA GLY A 279 -18.67 -16.66 -11.15
C GLY A 279 -19.77 -16.21 -12.10
N PRO A 280 -19.44 -15.84 -13.36
CA PRO A 280 -20.39 -15.27 -14.30
C PRO A 280 -21.23 -16.32 -15.05
N GLY A 281 -21.13 -17.61 -14.71
CA GLY A 281 -21.81 -18.72 -15.39
C GLY A 281 -21.10 -19.21 -16.67
N TYR A 282 -19.89 -18.76 -16.91
CA TYR A 282 -19.02 -19.23 -18.00
C TYR A 282 -17.55 -19.09 -17.62
N THR A 283 -16.67 -19.68 -18.41
CA THR A 283 -15.22 -19.54 -18.27
C THR A 283 -14.60 -18.95 -19.53
N ILE A 284 -13.37 -18.43 -19.40
CA ILE A 284 -12.56 -17.87 -20.48
C ILE A 284 -11.20 -18.57 -20.54
N PRO A 285 -10.60 -18.67 -21.74
CA PRO A 285 -9.26 -19.24 -21.90
C PRO A 285 -8.19 -18.36 -21.24
N CYS A 286 -7.16 -19.01 -20.71
CA CYS A 286 -5.98 -18.35 -20.15
C CYS A 286 -5.14 -17.71 -21.27
N GLU A 287 -4.57 -16.54 -20.98
CA GLU A 287 -3.63 -15.84 -21.87
C GLU A 287 -2.20 -15.79 -21.31
N CYS A 288 -1.95 -16.44 -20.18
CA CYS A 288 -0.64 -16.52 -19.50
C CYS A 288 0.38 -17.42 -20.22
N HIS A 289 -0.02 -18.16 -21.25
CA HIS A 289 0.86 -19.05 -22.01
C HIS A 289 1.44 -18.41 -23.27
N LYS A 290 1.08 -17.18 -23.58
CA LYS A 290 1.64 -16.44 -24.70
C LYS A 290 3.10 -16.05 -24.39
N PRO A 291 3.98 -15.96 -25.41
CA PRO A 291 5.39 -15.59 -25.19
C PRO A 291 5.60 -14.20 -24.56
N ASP A 292 4.60 -13.33 -24.71
CA ASP A 292 4.57 -11.94 -24.25
C ASP A 292 3.75 -11.73 -22.99
N PHE A 293 3.44 -12.81 -22.24
CA PHE A 293 2.70 -12.67 -20.97
C PHE A 293 3.38 -11.71 -20.01
N ARG A 294 2.56 -11.03 -19.20
CA ARG A 294 3.04 -10.08 -18.17
C ARG A 294 3.34 -10.80 -16.85
N VAL A 295 4.42 -10.37 -16.23
CA VAL A 295 4.91 -10.88 -14.94
C VAL A 295 4.14 -10.24 -13.79
N HIS A 296 3.94 -10.97 -12.69
CA HIS A 296 3.30 -10.47 -11.50
C HIS A 296 4.26 -9.60 -10.68
N PHE A 297 4.06 -8.30 -10.76
CA PHE A 297 4.64 -7.30 -9.86
C PHE A 297 3.62 -6.89 -8.79
N ARG A 298 4.04 -6.06 -7.82
CA ARG A 298 3.11 -5.43 -6.89
C ARG A 298 2.02 -4.66 -7.65
N GLY A 299 0.77 -4.84 -7.21
CA GLY A 299 -0.40 -4.21 -7.83
C GLY A 299 -0.82 -4.83 -9.15
N SER A 300 -0.28 -5.98 -9.56
CA SER A 300 -0.79 -6.70 -10.73
C SER A 300 -2.23 -7.15 -10.50
N LEU A 301 -3.09 -6.89 -11.48
CA LEU A 301 -4.45 -7.42 -11.57
C LEU A 301 -4.41 -8.68 -12.42
N SER A 302 -4.75 -9.82 -11.83
CA SER A 302 -4.60 -11.13 -12.45
C SER A 302 -5.85 -11.98 -12.30
N MET A 303 -6.10 -12.87 -13.27
CA MET A 303 -7.30 -13.73 -13.30
C MET A 303 -7.11 -14.91 -12.34
N ALA A 304 -8.05 -15.03 -11.41
CA ALA A 304 -8.13 -16.21 -10.55
C ALA A 304 -8.85 -17.36 -11.30
N HIS A 305 -8.37 -18.60 -11.11
CA HIS A 305 -8.95 -19.80 -11.73
C HIS A 305 -8.58 -21.07 -10.93
N ALA A 306 -9.35 -22.14 -11.14
CA ALA A 306 -9.15 -23.45 -10.51
C ALA A 306 -8.42 -24.45 -11.44
N GLY A 307 -7.73 -23.97 -12.45
CA GLY A 307 -7.01 -24.73 -13.45
C GLY A 307 -7.04 -24.02 -14.81
N ARG A 308 -6.34 -24.57 -15.79
CA ARG A 308 -6.23 -23.96 -17.11
C ARG A 308 -7.63 -23.72 -17.73
N ASP A 309 -7.83 -22.54 -18.30
CA ASP A 309 -9.03 -22.13 -19.05
C ASP A 309 -10.33 -22.12 -18.22
N THR A 310 -10.22 -22.04 -16.88
CA THR A 310 -11.35 -21.97 -15.97
C THR A 310 -11.53 -20.57 -15.32
N GLY A 311 -10.84 -19.54 -15.79
CA GLY A 311 -11.05 -18.17 -15.37
C GLY A 311 -12.48 -17.70 -15.64
N GLY A 312 -13.04 -16.87 -14.78
CA GLY A 312 -14.40 -16.35 -14.90
C GLY A 312 -14.47 -14.86 -14.54
N SER A 313 -15.05 -14.54 -13.39
CA SER A 313 -15.09 -13.16 -12.88
C SER A 313 -14.11 -12.90 -11.74
N GLN A 314 -13.60 -13.94 -11.08
CA GLN A 314 -12.71 -13.76 -9.96
C GLN A 314 -11.34 -13.27 -10.40
N PHE A 315 -10.82 -12.30 -9.68
CA PHE A 315 -9.50 -11.71 -9.91
C PHE A 315 -8.78 -11.47 -8.59
N PHE A 316 -7.50 -11.26 -8.66
CA PHE A 316 -6.72 -10.85 -7.49
C PHE A 316 -5.77 -9.68 -7.81
N LEU A 317 -5.49 -8.90 -6.79
CA LEU A 317 -4.52 -7.80 -6.79
C LEU A 317 -3.34 -8.19 -5.89
N THR A 318 -2.14 -8.20 -6.42
CA THR A 318 -0.95 -8.67 -5.69
C THR A 318 -0.39 -7.61 -4.75
N PHE A 319 -0.02 -8.01 -3.53
CA PHE A 319 0.68 -7.14 -2.58
C PHE A 319 2.19 -7.07 -2.83
N ARG A 320 2.76 -8.08 -3.46
CA ARG A 320 4.18 -8.16 -3.84
C ARG A 320 4.36 -8.89 -5.16
N PRO A 321 5.58 -8.88 -5.75
CA PRO A 321 5.91 -9.78 -6.84
C PRO A 321 5.71 -11.24 -6.44
N THR A 322 5.06 -12.05 -7.32
CA THR A 322 4.65 -13.43 -7.03
C THR A 322 5.05 -14.37 -8.17
N ARG A 323 6.36 -14.64 -8.26
CA ARG A 323 6.99 -15.41 -9.35
C ARG A 323 6.32 -16.77 -9.63
N HIS A 324 5.87 -17.44 -8.59
CA HIS A 324 5.23 -18.76 -8.72
C HIS A 324 3.90 -18.73 -9.50
N LEU A 325 3.33 -17.54 -9.72
CA LEU A 325 2.11 -17.37 -10.53
C LEU A 325 2.40 -16.99 -11.99
N ASP A 326 3.66 -16.67 -12.32
CA ASP A 326 4.07 -16.29 -13.67
C ASP A 326 3.90 -17.45 -14.63
N GLY A 327 3.24 -17.20 -15.78
CA GLY A 327 2.89 -18.25 -16.72
C GLY A 327 1.77 -19.21 -16.25
N GLN A 328 1.25 -19.05 -15.04
CA GLN A 328 0.13 -19.83 -14.49
C GLN A 328 -1.18 -19.03 -14.50
N HIS A 329 -1.13 -17.75 -14.14
CA HIS A 329 -2.28 -16.86 -14.11
C HIS A 329 -2.10 -15.70 -15.08
N THR A 330 -3.21 -15.28 -15.73
CA THR A 330 -3.20 -14.19 -16.70
C THR A 330 -3.17 -12.84 -15.99
N VAL A 331 -2.05 -12.15 -16.02
CA VAL A 331 -1.97 -10.72 -15.64
C VAL A 331 -2.61 -9.92 -16.77
N PHE A 332 -3.72 -9.23 -16.48
CA PHE A 332 -4.46 -8.44 -17.45
C PHE A 332 -4.62 -6.96 -17.07
N GLY A 333 -3.99 -6.54 -15.97
CA GLY A 333 -4.01 -5.15 -15.53
C GLY A 333 -3.03 -4.88 -14.42
N ARG A 334 -3.01 -3.62 -13.99
CA ARG A 334 -2.23 -3.14 -12.84
C ARG A 334 -2.92 -2.00 -12.13
N VAL A 335 -2.70 -1.86 -10.85
CA VAL A 335 -3.09 -0.68 -10.08
C VAL A 335 -2.22 0.50 -10.51
N VAL A 336 -2.84 1.63 -10.82
CA VAL A 336 -2.16 2.89 -11.16
C VAL A 336 -2.42 3.99 -10.14
N LYS A 337 -3.52 3.85 -9.33
CA LYS A 337 -3.79 4.68 -8.15
C LYS A 337 -4.49 3.84 -7.09
N GLY A 338 -4.27 4.16 -5.82
CA GLY A 338 -4.94 3.49 -4.69
C GLY A 338 -4.18 2.28 -4.14
N MET A 339 -2.86 2.20 -4.30
CA MET A 339 -2.03 1.16 -3.65
C MET A 339 -2.14 1.23 -2.13
N GLU A 340 -2.25 2.42 -1.57
CA GLU A 340 -2.48 2.67 -0.14
C GLU A 340 -3.89 2.24 0.31
N VAL A 341 -4.86 2.19 -0.61
CA VAL A 341 -6.20 1.64 -0.36
C VAL A 341 -6.14 0.13 -0.34
N LEU A 342 -5.42 -0.50 -1.28
CA LEU A 342 -5.21 -1.94 -1.33
C LEU A 342 -4.59 -2.45 -0.01
N ALA A 343 -3.63 -1.71 0.55
CA ALA A 343 -3.02 -2.03 1.84
C ALA A 343 -4.03 -2.00 3.02
N LYS A 344 -5.12 -1.22 2.92
CA LYS A 344 -6.16 -1.09 3.96
C LYS A 344 -7.26 -2.14 3.89
N ILE A 345 -7.34 -2.92 2.81
CA ILE A 345 -8.36 -3.97 2.67
C ILE A 345 -8.19 -4.99 3.79
N GLN A 346 -9.31 -5.29 4.45
CA GLN A 346 -9.35 -6.18 5.61
C GLN A 346 -8.78 -7.55 5.26
N ARG A 347 -7.75 -7.96 5.99
CA ARG A 347 -7.15 -9.31 5.85
C ARG A 347 -8.19 -10.36 6.20
N ARG A 348 -8.32 -11.36 5.34
CA ARG A 348 -9.31 -12.41 5.44
C ARG A 348 -8.75 -13.73 4.93
N ASP A 349 -8.63 -14.68 5.84
CA ASP A 349 -8.34 -16.05 5.50
C ASP A 349 -9.64 -16.76 5.10
N PRO A 350 -9.78 -17.28 3.87
CA PRO A 350 -10.98 -17.96 3.44
C PRO A 350 -11.25 -19.25 4.23
N ASP A 351 -10.22 -19.84 4.83
CA ASP A 351 -10.34 -21.05 5.66
C ASP A 351 -10.75 -20.74 7.11
N ASN A 352 -10.82 -19.45 7.48
CA ASN A 352 -11.28 -19.00 8.79
C ASN A 352 -12.57 -18.15 8.68
N PRO A 353 -13.75 -18.77 8.56
CA PRO A 353 -15.02 -18.06 8.33
C PRO A 353 -15.48 -17.20 9.52
N GLY A 354 -14.89 -17.34 10.70
CA GLY A 354 -15.16 -16.51 11.89
C GLY A 354 -14.47 -15.15 11.91
N GLY A 355 -13.85 -14.73 10.81
CA GLY A 355 -13.18 -13.43 10.68
C GLY A 355 -14.15 -12.26 10.53
N PRO A 356 -13.62 -11.01 10.51
CA PRO A 356 -14.43 -9.80 10.32
C PRO A 356 -15.13 -9.80 8.95
N GLU A 357 -16.19 -8.97 8.84
CA GLU A 357 -16.89 -8.76 7.57
C GLU A 357 -15.92 -8.33 6.47
N PRO A 358 -16.03 -8.89 5.25
CA PRO A 358 -15.14 -8.56 4.15
C PRO A 358 -15.40 -7.15 3.62
N ASP A 359 -14.34 -6.46 3.25
CA ASP A 359 -14.47 -5.26 2.43
C ASP A 359 -15.05 -5.62 1.05
N LYS A 360 -15.70 -4.63 0.41
CA LYS A 360 -16.47 -4.83 -0.81
C LYS A 360 -16.06 -3.85 -1.90
N ILE A 361 -16.25 -4.26 -3.14
CA ILE A 361 -16.34 -3.35 -4.27
C ILE A 361 -17.74 -2.75 -4.26
N VAL A 362 -17.85 -1.49 -3.85
CA VAL A 362 -19.16 -0.78 -3.80
C VAL A 362 -19.67 -0.52 -5.20
N GLU A 363 -18.79 -0.07 -6.09
CA GLU A 363 -19.08 0.20 -7.51
C GLU A 363 -17.82 -0.05 -8.34
N ALA A 364 -17.96 -0.68 -9.49
CA ALA A 364 -16.93 -0.76 -10.52
C ALA A 364 -17.38 0.02 -11.75
N LYS A 365 -16.53 0.91 -12.28
CA LYS A 365 -16.86 1.78 -13.41
C LYS A 365 -15.73 1.84 -14.43
N VAL A 366 -16.06 1.62 -15.72
CA VAL A 366 -15.14 1.89 -16.81
C VAL A 366 -15.00 3.40 -16.97
N ILE A 367 -13.77 3.91 -16.81
CA ILE A 367 -13.48 5.36 -16.90
C ILE A 367 -12.78 5.71 -18.22
N ARG A 368 -12.16 4.73 -18.88
CA ARG A 368 -11.58 4.82 -20.23
C ARG A 368 -11.64 3.47 -20.90
N LYS A 369 -11.94 3.43 -22.20
CA LYS A 369 -11.82 2.25 -23.03
C LYS A 369 -11.54 2.61 -24.49
N ARG A 370 -11.03 1.67 -25.28
CA ARG A 370 -10.84 1.83 -26.74
C ARG A 370 -12.19 1.74 -27.46
N ASN A 371 -12.23 2.23 -28.68
CA ASN A 371 -13.47 2.29 -29.48
C ASN A 371 -13.71 1.00 -30.25
N HIS A 372 -14.03 -0.08 -29.53
CA HIS A 372 -14.49 -1.35 -30.08
C HIS A 372 -15.36 -2.12 -29.06
N PRO A 373 -16.11 -3.14 -29.46
CA PRO A 373 -16.88 -4.00 -28.57
C PRO A 373 -15.97 -4.82 -27.64
N TYR A 374 -16.36 -4.95 -26.37
CA TYR A 374 -15.69 -5.81 -25.38
C TYR A 374 -16.52 -7.07 -25.12
N GLU A 375 -16.41 -8.03 -26.02
CA GLU A 375 -17.10 -9.31 -25.96
C GLU A 375 -16.09 -10.44 -25.75
N PRO A 376 -16.10 -11.10 -24.56
CA PRO A 376 -15.15 -12.17 -24.29
C PRO A 376 -15.45 -13.44 -25.08
N LYS A 377 -14.40 -14.05 -25.58
CA LYS A 377 -14.48 -15.45 -26.10
C LYS A 377 -14.56 -16.37 -24.88
N LYS A 378 -15.61 -17.18 -24.82
CA LYS A 378 -15.81 -18.13 -23.72
C LYS A 378 -15.09 -19.44 -24.02
N SER A 379 -14.60 -20.13 -23.00
CA SER A 379 -14.10 -21.50 -23.15
C SER A 379 -15.23 -22.42 -23.56
N ALA A 380 -14.91 -23.45 -24.34
CA ALA A 380 -15.85 -24.55 -24.58
C ALA A 380 -16.18 -25.19 -23.22
N LYS A 381 -17.46 -25.50 -22.96
CA LYS A 381 -17.82 -26.21 -21.72
C LYS A 381 -16.95 -27.47 -21.62
N PRO A 382 -16.34 -27.77 -20.49
CA PRO A 382 -15.76 -29.08 -20.27
C PRO A 382 -16.87 -30.12 -20.53
N GLN A 383 -16.60 -31.06 -21.42
CA GLN A 383 -17.48 -32.20 -21.62
C GLN A 383 -17.50 -33.11 -20.42
#